data_2393ee7806c38632c7b068a98f9e7683
#
_entry.id   2393ee7806c38632c7b068a98f9e7683
#
_cell.length_a   1.000
_cell.length_b   1.000
_cell.length_c   1.000
_cell.angle_alpha   90.00
_cell.angle_beta   90.00
_cell.angle_gamma   90.00
#
_symmetry.space_group_name_H-M   'P 1'
#
loop_
_entity.id
_entity.type
_entity.pdbx_description
1 polymer ?
#
loop_
_entity_poly.entity_id
_entity_poly.type
_entity_poly.pdbx_seq_one_letter_code
_entity_poly.pdbx_strand_id
1 'polypeptide(L)'
;MKQEIKNKILLFDELIEKVRIHRQEGKLVVQSHGVFDIIHPGIIRHLNEAKERGDVLIVTVIKDKDVRKGPERPIFQEDLRLENVSSLEQVDYC
;
A
#
# COMPACT_ATOMS: atom_id res chain seq x y z
N MET A 1 16.66 -0.99 -4.12
CA MET A 1 15.56 -1.40 -3.23
C MET A 1 15.78 -2.83 -2.77
N LYS A 2 15.62 -3.09 -1.49
CA LYS A 2 15.78 -4.44 -0.94
C LYS A 2 14.76 -5.41 -1.54
N GLN A 3 15.13 -6.67 -1.68
CA GLN A 3 14.27 -7.69 -2.27
C GLN A 3 12.97 -7.89 -1.48
N GLU A 4 13.03 -7.83 -0.14
CA GLU A 4 11.84 -7.94 0.70
C GLU A 4 10.82 -6.84 0.39
N ILE A 5 11.29 -5.63 0.09
CA ILE A 5 10.42 -4.50 -0.27
C ILE A 5 9.83 -4.71 -1.66
N LYS A 6 10.63 -5.13 -2.62
CA LYS A 6 10.15 -5.43 -3.98
C LYS A 6 9.08 -6.51 -3.97
N ASN A 7 9.22 -7.50 -3.10
CA ASN A 7 8.28 -8.62 -3.01
C ASN A 7 6.89 -8.18 -2.50
N LYS A 8 6.79 -7.01 -1.90
CA LYS A 8 5.51 -6.46 -1.45
C LYS A 8 4.71 -5.83 -2.59
N ILE A 9 5.37 -5.39 -3.66
CA ILE A 9 4.73 -4.71 -4.79
C ILE A 9 4.23 -5.77 -5.77
N LEU A 10 2.91 -5.87 -5.92
CA LEU A 10 2.26 -6.93 -6.68
C LEU A 10 1.42 -6.35 -7.82
N LEU A 11 1.30 -7.12 -8.90
CA LEU A 11 0.27 -6.88 -9.90
C LEU A 11 -1.08 -7.23 -9.31
N PHE A 12 -2.15 -6.67 -9.87
CA PHE A 12 -3.50 -6.84 -9.35
C PHE A 12 -3.90 -8.30 -9.18
N ASP A 13 -3.63 -9.13 -10.18
CA ASP A 13 -3.97 -10.57 -10.12
C ASP A 13 -3.19 -11.30 -9.02
N GLU A 14 -1.93 -10.95 -8.83
CA GLU A 14 -1.10 -11.50 -7.77
C GLU A 14 -1.64 -11.11 -6.39
N LEU A 15 -2.09 -9.86 -6.26
CA LEU A 15 -2.66 -9.35 -5.02
C LEU A 15 -3.94 -10.09 -4.67
N ILE A 16 -4.83 -10.30 -5.64
CA ILE A 16 -6.08 -11.05 -5.44
C ILE A 16 -5.76 -12.46 -4.91
N GLU A 17 -4.76 -13.12 -5.49
CA GLU A 17 -4.38 -14.47 -5.07
C GLU A 17 -3.86 -14.48 -3.63
N LYS A 18 -3.03 -13.49 -3.26
CA LYS A 18 -2.54 -13.37 -1.87
C LYS A 18 -3.69 -13.16 -0.89
N VAL A 19 -4.64 -12.32 -1.23
CA VAL A 19 -5.83 -12.09 -0.40
C VAL A 19 -6.61 -13.38 -0.19
N ARG A 20 -6.82 -14.12 -1.28
CA ARG A 20 -7.54 -15.40 -1.24
C ARG A 20 -6.86 -16.39 -0.29
N ILE A 21 -5.54 -16.54 -0.40
CA ILE A 21 -4.78 -17.45 0.44
C ILE A 21 -4.86 -17.04 1.91
N HIS A 22 -4.65 -15.76 2.23
CA HIS A 22 -4.70 -15.29 3.62
C HIS A 22 -6.08 -15.48 4.24
N ARG A 23 -7.14 -15.23 3.47
CA ARG A 23 -8.51 -15.46 3.94
C ARG A 23 -8.79 -16.93 4.20
N GLN A 24 -8.28 -17.83 3.36
CA GLN A 24 -8.40 -19.27 3.58
C GLN A 24 -7.69 -19.71 4.86
N GLU A 25 -6.62 -19.00 5.23
CA GLU A 25 -5.90 -19.25 6.48
C GLU A 25 -6.60 -18.64 7.70
N GLY A 26 -7.74 -18.01 7.51
CA GLY A 26 -8.50 -17.38 8.59
C GLY A 26 -7.98 -16.02 9.01
N LYS A 27 -7.12 -15.40 8.21
CA LYS A 27 -6.56 -14.09 8.51
C LYS A 27 -7.50 -12.96 8.09
N LEU A 28 -7.51 -11.89 8.87
CA LEU A 28 -8.26 -10.68 8.55
C LEU A 28 -7.38 -9.77 7.70
N VAL A 29 -7.85 -9.47 6.49
CA VAL A 29 -7.14 -8.59 5.54
C VAL A 29 -7.76 -7.20 5.62
N VAL A 30 -6.93 -6.19 5.83
CA VAL A 30 -7.34 -4.78 5.88
C VAL A 30 -6.75 -4.06 4.68
N GLN A 31 -7.55 -3.20 4.05
CA GLN A 31 -7.11 -2.40 2.91
C GLN A 31 -7.16 -0.91 3.25
N SER A 32 -6.10 -0.19 2.88
CA SER A 32 -6.07 1.27 2.88
C SER A 32 -5.81 1.74 1.45
N HIS A 33 -6.63 2.66 0.96
CA HIS A 33 -6.54 3.16 -0.41
C HIS A 33 -6.32 4.67 -0.40
N GLY A 34 -5.40 5.17 -1.22
CA GLY A 34 -5.14 6.60 -1.29
C GLY A 34 -4.05 6.97 -2.28
N VAL A 35 -3.71 8.23 -2.29
CA VAL A 35 -2.64 8.77 -3.15
C VAL A 35 -1.27 8.44 -2.56
N PHE A 36 -1.09 8.66 -1.27
CA PHE A 36 0.18 8.44 -0.57
C PHE A 36 1.35 9.13 -1.26
N ASP A 37 1.17 10.40 -1.59
CA ASP A 37 2.19 11.17 -2.32
C ASP A 37 3.39 11.47 -1.42
N ILE A 38 3.15 12.18 -0.32
CA ILE A 38 4.18 12.48 0.66
C ILE A 38 3.89 11.69 1.92
N ILE A 39 4.84 10.85 2.33
CA ILE A 39 4.70 10.08 3.56
C ILE A 39 5.12 10.96 4.73
N HIS A 40 4.19 11.23 5.62
CA HIS A 40 4.41 12.03 6.82
C HIS A 40 3.91 11.26 8.06
N PRO A 41 4.20 11.75 9.30
CA PRO A 41 3.83 11.01 10.50
C PRO A 41 2.34 10.67 10.61
N GLY A 42 1.45 11.52 10.09
CA GLY A 42 0.01 11.23 10.08
C GLY A 42 -0.35 10.01 9.25
N ILE A 43 0.27 9.86 8.08
CA ILE A 43 0.08 8.68 7.22
C ILE A 43 0.62 7.43 7.91
N ILE A 44 1.79 7.53 8.52
CA ILE A 44 2.42 6.39 9.22
C ILE A 44 1.51 5.91 10.36
N ARG A 45 0.97 6.84 11.16
CA ARG A 45 0.05 6.50 12.25
C ARG A 45 -1.23 5.86 11.73
N HIS A 46 -1.78 6.40 10.64
CA HIS A 46 -2.98 5.84 10.01
C HIS A 46 -2.75 4.39 9.57
N LEU A 47 -1.63 4.11 8.93
CA LEU A 47 -1.31 2.77 8.47
C LEU A 47 -1.01 1.83 9.64
N ASN A 48 -0.40 2.32 10.71
CA ASN A 48 -0.21 1.53 11.93
C ASN A 48 -1.54 1.12 12.54
N GLU A 49 -2.50 2.05 12.63
CA GLU A 49 -3.84 1.76 13.14
C GLU A 49 -4.57 0.74 12.26
N ALA A 50 -4.44 0.89 10.94
CA ALA A 50 -5.03 -0.05 10.00
C ALA A 50 -4.45 -1.45 10.19
N LYS A 51 -3.14 -1.56 10.35
CA LYS A 51 -2.46 -2.85 10.58
C LYS A 51 -2.93 -3.50 11.88
N GLU A 52 -3.13 -2.72 12.92
CA GLU A 52 -3.59 -3.23 14.23
C GLU A 52 -5.00 -3.84 14.17
N ARG A 53 -5.79 -3.48 13.16
CA ARG A 53 -7.16 -3.97 13.00
C ARG A 53 -7.24 -5.33 12.30
N GLY A 54 -6.13 -5.85 11.83
CA GLY A 54 -6.12 -7.13 11.12
C GLY A 54 -4.75 -7.78 11.12
N ASP A 55 -4.64 -8.83 10.35
CA ASP A 55 -3.41 -9.63 10.27
C ASP A 55 -2.54 -9.20 9.08
N VAL A 56 -3.18 -8.73 8.01
CA VAL A 56 -2.52 -8.37 6.75
C VAL A 56 -3.00 -6.99 6.33
N LEU A 57 -2.08 -6.08 6.09
CA LEU A 57 -2.39 -4.75 5.57
C LEU A 57 -1.99 -4.64 4.11
N ILE A 58 -2.96 -4.33 3.27
CA ILE A 58 -2.77 -4.03 1.85
C ILE A 58 -2.98 -2.53 1.65
N VAL A 59 -2.05 -1.90 0.94
CA VAL A 59 -2.19 -0.50 0.55
C VAL A 59 -2.31 -0.43 -0.97
N THR A 60 -3.38 0.17 -1.46
CA THR A 60 -3.56 0.42 -2.88
C THR A 60 -3.36 1.90 -3.17
N VAL A 61 -2.56 2.18 -4.20
CA VAL A 61 -2.14 3.53 -4.55
C VAL A 61 -2.87 3.98 -5.81
N ILE A 62 -3.44 5.18 -5.77
CA ILE A 62 -4.15 5.76 -6.92
C ILE A 62 -3.16 6.03 -8.06
N LYS A 63 -3.52 5.65 -9.28
CA LYS A 63 -2.69 5.89 -10.47
C LYS A 63 -2.53 7.39 -10.73
N ASP A 64 -1.41 7.77 -11.33
CA ASP A 64 -1.10 9.18 -11.64
C ASP A 64 -2.24 9.87 -12.38
N LYS A 65 -2.80 9.21 -13.38
CA LYS A 65 -3.88 9.77 -14.21
C LYS A 65 -5.15 10.09 -13.42
N ASP A 66 -5.34 9.44 -12.27
CA ASP A 66 -6.55 9.58 -11.45
C ASP A 66 -6.35 10.49 -10.24
N VAL A 67 -5.15 11.05 -10.05
CA VAL A 67 -4.89 11.98 -8.95
C VAL A 67 -5.53 13.33 -9.26
N ARG A 68 -6.36 13.85 -8.34
CA ARG A 68 -7.15 15.07 -8.50
C ARG A 68 -6.81 16.17 -7.49
N LYS A 69 -5.54 16.26 -7.11
CA LYS A 69 -5.10 17.22 -6.07
C LYS A 69 -4.59 18.54 -6.62
N GLY A 70 -4.83 18.81 -7.90
CA GLY A 70 -4.44 20.06 -8.52
C GLY A 70 -3.16 19.97 -9.35
N PRO A 71 -2.71 21.11 -9.94
CA PRO A 71 -1.51 21.12 -10.78
C PRO A 71 -0.27 20.72 -9.96
N GLU A 72 0.68 20.11 -10.64
CA GLU A 72 1.92 19.63 -10.04
C GLU A 72 1.73 18.48 -9.04
N ARG A 73 0.56 17.85 -9.00
CA ARG A 73 0.28 16.68 -8.18
C ARG A 73 -0.02 15.47 -9.08
N PRO A 74 0.53 14.28 -8.74
CA PRO A 74 1.35 13.99 -7.56
C PRO A 74 2.78 14.53 -7.71
N ILE A 75 3.44 14.78 -6.59
CA ILE A 75 4.86 15.15 -6.57
C ILE A 75 5.71 13.93 -7.00
N PHE A 76 5.36 12.75 -6.48
CA PHE A 76 5.99 11.49 -6.86
C PHE A 76 5.07 10.71 -7.78
N GLN A 77 5.64 10.17 -8.87
CA GLN A 77 4.92 9.29 -9.78
C GLN A 77 4.55 7.97 -9.07
N GLU A 78 3.59 7.25 -9.62
CA GLU A 78 3.00 6.08 -8.96
C GLU A 78 4.02 5.00 -8.61
N ASP A 79 5.02 4.77 -9.43
CA ASP A 79 6.08 3.80 -9.14
C ASP A 79 6.89 4.18 -7.90
N LEU A 80 7.19 5.46 -7.74
CA LEU A 80 7.91 5.98 -6.56
C LEU A 80 7.02 5.98 -5.33
N ARG A 81 5.73 6.27 -5.49
CA ARG A 81 4.77 6.22 -4.38
C ARG A 81 4.61 4.78 -3.86
N LEU A 82 4.57 3.81 -4.77
CA LEU A 82 4.57 2.39 -4.39
C LEU A 82 5.84 2.01 -3.64
N GLU A 83 6.99 2.47 -4.11
CA GLU A 83 8.27 2.23 -3.45
C GLU A 83 8.30 2.81 -2.04
N ASN A 84 7.82 4.04 -1.87
CA ASN A 84 7.79 4.69 -0.56
C ASN A 84 6.88 3.95 0.41
N VAL A 85 5.68 3.58 -0.03
CA VAL A 85 4.72 2.86 0.79
C VAL A 85 5.23 1.47 1.16
N SER A 86 5.80 0.75 0.20
CA SER A 86 6.30 -0.60 0.43
C SER A 86 7.48 -0.65 1.38
N SER A 87 8.18 0.48 1.55
CA SER A 87 9.29 0.59 2.49
C SER A 87 8.84 0.65 3.95
N LEU A 88 7.56 0.85 4.20
CA LEU A 88 7.02 0.89 5.57
C LEU A 88 6.82 -0.53 6.09
N GLU A 89 7.31 -0.76 7.30
CA GLU A 89 7.31 -2.09 7.92
C GLU A 89 5.91 -2.68 8.05
N GLN A 90 4.91 -1.86 8.40
CA GLN A 90 3.55 -2.30 8.64
C GLN A 90 2.78 -2.69 7.39
N VAL A 91 3.24 -2.30 6.21
CA VAL A 91 2.59 -2.64 4.94
C VAL A 91 3.05 -4.03 4.49
N ASP A 92 2.11 -4.93 4.29
CA ASP A 92 2.40 -6.29 3.82
C ASP A 92 2.48 -6.36 2.30
N TYR A 93 1.52 -5.74 1.62
CA TYR A 93 1.48 -5.70 0.15
C TYR A 93 0.97 -4.36 -0.36
N CYS A 94 1.37 -4.01 -1.57
CA CYS A 94 0.84 -2.85 -2.28
C CYS A 94 0.87 -3.03 -3.80
#